data_ea5ffd5da90bdfe5d58287f407db8f47
#
_entry.id   ea5ffd5da90bdfe5d58287f407db8f47
#
_cell.length_a   1.000
_cell.length_b   1.000
_cell.length_c   1.000
_cell.angle_alpha   90.00
_cell.angle_beta   90.00
_cell.angle_gamma   90.00
#
_symmetry.space_group_name_H-M   'P 1'
#
loop_
_entity.id
_entity.type
_entity.pdbx_description
1 polymer ?
#
loop_
_entity_poly.entity_id
_entity_poly.type
_entity_poly.pdbx_seq_one_letter_code
_entity_poly.pdbx_strand_id
1 'polypeptide(L)'
;KVGLKEEFLSRYLNEGFSGGEKKRAEVLQMAVLRPKIAILDEPDSGLDIDAVQAVAKAISQVSGEKATTIIITHYARILKFLDKLDFVQVFADGKVIKTGDAKLADKLEAEGYEWAIKQTA
;
A
#
# COMPACT_ATOMS: atom_id res chain seq x y z
N LYS A 1 -0.37 12.80 -10.64
CA LYS A 1 -1.82 12.81 -10.92
C LYS A 1 -2.43 11.55 -10.34
N VAL A 2 -3.15 11.65 -9.24
CA VAL A 2 -3.75 10.49 -8.51
C VAL A 2 -5.08 9.99 -9.13
N GLY A 3 -5.49 10.52 -10.29
CA GLY A 3 -6.68 10.08 -11.02
C GLY A 3 -8.03 10.41 -10.37
N LEU A 4 -8.08 11.41 -9.48
CA LEU A 4 -9.33 11.98 -8.99
C LEU A 4 -9.80 13.11 -9.93
N LYS A 5 -11.11 13.22 -10.14
CA LYS A 5 -11.71 14.31 -10.90
C LYS A 5 -11.73 15.60 -10.07
N GLU A 6 -11.67 16.76 -10.72
CA GLU A 6 -11.65 18.06 -10.04
C GLU A 6 -12.88 18.31 -9.14
N GLU A 7 -14.03 17.74 -9.47
CA GLU A 7 -15.26 17.85 -8.67
C GLU A 7 -15.10 17.37 -7.23
N PHE A 8 -14.12 16.48 -6.95
CA PHE A 8 -13.83 16.00 -5.60
C PHE A 8 -13.18 17.06 -4.71
N LEU A 9 -12.58 18.10 -5.27
CA LEU A 9 -11.98 19.20 -4.51
C LEU A 9 -13.01 20.07 -3.78
N SER A 10 -14.26 20.07 -4.24
CA SER A 10 -15.37 20.84 -3.68
C SER A 10 -16.30 20.03 -2.75
N ARG A 11 -16.06 18.72 -2.62
CA ARG A 11 -16.86 17.83 -1.76
C ARG A 11 -16.25 17.71 -0.37
N TYR A 12 -17.09 17.41 0.61
CA TYR A 12 -16.59 17.00 1.93
C TYR A 12 -15.77 15.72 1.80
N LEU A 13 -14.71 15.64 2.60
CA LEU A 13 -13.80 14.50 2.56
C LEU A 13 -14.55 13.20 2.84
N ASN A 14 -14.39 12.22 1.95
CA ASN A 14 -15.00 10.89 2.00
C ASN A 14 -16.55 10.84 1.87
N GLU A 15 -17.24 11.97 1.71
CA GLU A 15 -18.69 11.96 1.53
C GLU A 15 -19.05 11.60 0.09
N GLY A 16 -19.81 10.51 -0.07
CA GLY A 16 -20.22 10.00 -1.37
C GLY A 16 -19.09 9.40 -2.23
N PHE A 17 -17.90 9.14 -1.65
CA PHE A 17 -16.79 8.51 -2.35
C PHE A 17 -17.00 6.99 -2.40
N SER A 18 -16.73 6.39 -3.55
CA SER A 18 -16.53 4.94 -3.68
C SER A 18 -15.27 4.51 -2.92
N GLY A 19 -15.12 3.19 -2.67
CA GLY A 19 -13.92 2.66 -2.01
C GLY A 19 -12.62 3.09 -2.70
N GLY A 20 -12.56 2.98 -4.03
CA GLY A 20 -11.40 3.39 -4.81
C GLY A 20 -11.14 4.89 -4.78
N GLU A 21 -12.17 5.72 -4.76
CA GLU A 21 -12.03 7.17 -4.65
C GLU A 21 -11.51 7.59 -3.27
N LYS A 22 -11.96 6.93 -2.19
CA LYS A 22 -11.43 7.13 -0.84
C LYS A 22 -9.93 6.84 -0.79
N LYS A 23 -9.49 5.70 -1.32
CA LYS A 23 -8.07 5.33 -1.34
C LYS A 23 -7.22 6.30 -2.17
N ARG A 24 -7.71 6.76 -3.31
CA ARG A 24 -7.04 7.81 -4.10
C ARG A 24 -7.00 9.15 -3.37
N ALA A 25 -8.04 9.49 -2.59
CA ALA A 25 -8.05 10.70 -1.77
C ALA A 25 -7.03 10.63 -0.63
N GLU A 26 -6.85 9.46 0.01
CA GLU A 26 -5.79 9.22 1.00
C GLU A 26 -4.38 9.45 0.41
N VAL A 27 -4.12 8.92 -0.79
CA VAL A 27 -2.84 9.14 -1.48
C VAL A 27 -2.68 10.61 -1.90
N LEU A 28 -3.77 11.30 -2.29
CA LEU A 28 -3.72 12.74 -2.57
C LEU A 28 -3.35 13.54 -1.33
N GLN A 29 -3.91 13.21 -0.15
CA GLN A 29 -3.54 13.84 1.12
C GLN A 29 -2.04 13.65 1.39
N MET A 30 -1.51 12.45 1.20
CA MET A 30 -0.07 12.19 1.33
C MET A 30 0.74 13.08 0.37
N ALA A 31 0.29 13.25 -0.88
CA ALA A 31 0.94 14.10 -1.88
C ALA A 31 1.00 15.57 -1.48
N VAL A 32 -0.06 16.07 -0.84
CA VAL A 32 -0.18 17.48 -0.40
C VAL A 32 0.62 17.71 0.88
N LEU A 33 0.47 16.83 1.86
CA LEU A 33 1.09 16.96 3.19
C LEU A 33 2.59 16.69 3.18
N ARG A 34 3.08 15.87 2.25
CA ARG A 34 4.49 15.46 2.11
C ARG A 34 5.10 15.04 3.46
N PRO A 35 4.51 14.06 4.15
CA PRO A 35 4.98 13.65 5.46
C PRO A 35 6.37 13.00 5.35
N LYS A 36 7.18 13.10 6.41
CA LYS A 36 8.44 12.34 6.49
C LYS A 36 8.21 10.85 6.70
N ILE A 37 7.10 10.49 7.35
CA ILE A 37 6.65 9.12 7.57
C ILE A 37 5.18 9.05 7.19
N ALA A 38 4.83 8.13 6.30
CA ALA A 38 3.45 7.81 5.93
C ALA A 38 3.17 6.35 6.29
N ILE A 39 2.04 6.09 6.92
CA ILE A 39 1.54 4.74 7.21
C ILE A 39 0.24 4.57 6.45
N LEU A 40 0.20 3.60 5.55
CA LEU A 40 -0.94 3.28 4.71
C LEU A 40 -1.46 1.90 5.14
N ASP A 41 -2.64 1.90 5.72
CA ASP A 41 -3.29 0.68 6.21
C ASP A 41 -4.29 0.17 5.17
N GLU A 42 -4.03 -1.03 4.65
CA GLU A 42 -4.81 -1.69 3.61
C GLU A 42 -5.19 -0.77 2.41
N PRO A 43 -4.22 -0.10 1.76
CA PRO A 43 -4.53 0.84 0.68
C PRO A 43 -5.12 0.16 -0.56
N ASP A 44 -5.06 -1.17 -0.64
CA ASP A 44 -5.56 -2.02 -1.72
C ASP A 44 -6.86 -2.77 -1.39
N SER A 45 -7.36 -2.64 -0.16
CA SER A 45 -8.58 -3.33 0.28
C SER A 45 -9.81 -2.88 -0.49
N GLY A 46 -10.59 -3.86 -0.99
CA GLY A 46 -11.82 -3.60 -1.74
C GLY A 46 -11.62 -3.02 -3.14
N LEU A 47 -10.40 -3.02 -3.67
CA LEU A 47 -10.08 -2.54 -5.01
C LEU A 47 -9.95 -3.69 -6.02
N ASP A 48 -10.36 -3.44 -7.27
CA ASP A 48 -10.00 -4.28 -8.41
C ASP A 48 -8.52 -4.10 -8.78
N ILE A 49 -8.00 -4.96 -9.66
CA ILE A 49 -6.58 -4.99 -10.01
C ILE A 49 -6.10 -3.68 -10.65
N ASP A 50 -6.94 -3.04 -11.47
CA ASP A 50 -6.57 -1.79 -12.13
C ASP A 50 -6.49 -0.63 -11.12
N ALA A 51 -7.42 -0.59 -10.18
CA ALA A 51 -7.41 0.38 -9.08
C ALA A 51 -6.22 0.16 -8.14
N VAL A 52 -5.86 -1.08 -7.80
CA VAL A 52 -4.66 -1.41 -7.02
C VAL A 52 -3.40 -0.91 -7.71
N GLN A 53 -3.27 -1.17 -9.02
CA GLN A 53 -2.13 -0.69 -9.81
C GLN A 53 -2.04 0.84 -9.81
N ALA A 54 -3.18 1.53 -10.00
CA ALA A 54 -3.23 2.99 -9.99
C ALA A 54 -2.83 3.57 -8.63
N VAL A 55 -3.30 2.96 -7.52
CA VAL A 55 -2.96 3.36 -6.15
C VAL A 55 -1.47 3.13 -5.88
N ALA A 56 -0.93 1.95 -6.20
CA ALA A 56 0.50 1.64 -6.01
C ALA A 56 1.41 2.61 -6.77
N LYS A 57 1.06 2.90 -8.02
CA LYS A 57 1.79 3.88 -8.84
C LYS A 57 1.72 5.29 -8.25
N ALA A 58 0.57 5.70 -7.75
CA ALA A 58 0.43 6.99 -7.10
C ALA A 58 1.23 7.06 -5.79
N ILE A 59 1.25 6.00 -4.98
CA ILE A 59 2.10 5.89 -3.79
C ILE A 59 3.57 6.04 -4.18
N SER A 60 4.05 5.31 -5.18
CA SER A 60 5.44 5.38 -5.66
C SER A 60 5.85 6.79 -6.10
N GLN A 61 4.95 7.50 -6.79
CA GLN A 61 5.20 8.88 -7.23
C GLN A 61 5.27 9.90 -6.09
N VAL A 62 4.56 9.63 -4.99
CA VAL A 62 4.48 10.53 -3.83
C VAL A 62 5.53 10.20 -2.78
N SER A 63 5.93 8.94 -2.67
CA SER A 63 7.02 8.47 -1.81
C SER A 63 8.34 9.03 -2.34
N GLY A 64 8.79 10.13 -1.78
CA GLY A 64 10.05 10.76 -2.16
C GLY A 64 11.25 10.10 -1.46
N GLU A 65 12.47 10.36 -1.95
CA GLU A 65 13.74 9.84 -1.38
C GLU A 65 13.95 10.18 0.11
N LYS A 66 13.29 11.22 0.60
CA LYS A 66 13.42 11.70 1.99
C LYS A 66 12.24 11.30 2.89
N ALA A 67 11.33 10.46 2.39
CA ALA A 67 10.16 10.00 3.12
C ALA A 67 10.19 8.50 3.30
N THR A 68 9.74 8.01 4.45
CA THR A 68 9.52 6.58 4.70
C THR A 68 8.04 6.29 4.53
N THR A 69 7.70 5.33 3.67
CA THR A 69 6.34 4.85 3.50
C THR A 69 6.23 3.42 4.03
N ILE A 70 5.33 3.21 4.97
CA ILE A 70 5.01 1.89 5.53
C ILE A 70 3.64 1.50 4.96
N ILE A 71 3.57 0.36 4.29
CA ILE A 71 2.32 -0.19 3.76
C ILE A 71 2.00 -1.45 4.54
N ILE A 72 0.81 -1.47 5.15
CA ILE A 72 0.26 -2.65 5.82
C ILE A 72 -0.77 -3.24 4.88
N THR A 73 -0.60 -4.49 4.49
CA THR A 73 -1.55 -5.19 3.63
C THR A 73 -1.52 -6.70 3.92
N HIS A 74 -2.64 -7.36 3.72
CA HIS A 74 -2.73 -8.81 3.74
C HIS A 74 -2.69 -9.42 2.33
N TYR A 75 -2.56 -8.60 1.29
CA TYR A 75 -2.40 -9.04 -0.10
C TYR A 75 -1.04 -8.59 -0.67
N ALA A 76 -0.18 -9.55 -1.01
CA ALA A 76 1.12 -9.23 -1.60
C ALA A 76 1.03 -8.57 -2.99
N ARG A 77 -0.14 -8.64 -3.65
CA ARG A 77 -0.34 -8.13 -5.03
C ARG A 77 0.00 -6.64 -5.21
N ILE A 78 -0.28 -5.78 -4.23
CA ILE A 78 0.04 -4.35 -4.33
C ILE A 78 1.55 -4.13 -4.43
N LEU A 79 2.35 -4.96 -3.77
CA LEU A 79 3.80 -4.84 -3.70
C LEU A 79 4.46 -4.99 -5.07
N LYS A 80 3.83 -5.73 -5.99
CA LYS A 80 4.32 -5.91 -7.37
C LYS A 80 4.23 -4.66 -8.24
N PHE A 81 3.38 -3.72 -7.86
CA PHE A 81 3.14 -2.49 -8.61
C PHE A 81 3.88 -1.29 -8.04
N LEU A 82 4.62 -1.48 -6.94
CA LEU A 82 5.48 -0.45 -6.37
C LEU A 82 6.81 -0.38 -7.12
N ASP A 83 7.26 0.84 -7.44
CA ASP A 83 8.52 1.05 -8.17
C ASP A 83 9.74 0.62 -7.34
N LYS A 84 9.64 0.73 -6.01
CA LYS A 84 10.71 0.40 -5.07
C LYS A 84 10.14 -0.23 -3.80
N LEU A 85 10.81 -1.26 -3.34
CA LEU A 85 10.49 -1.98 -2.12
C LEU A 85 11.80 -2.26 -1.37
N ASP A 86 12.05 -1.52 -0.30
CA ASP A 86 13.30 -1.65 0.46
C ASP A 86 13.27 -2.86 1.39
N PHE A 87 12.16 -3.05 2.09
CA PHE A 87 11.98 -4.15 3.04
C PHE A 87 10.57 -4.71 2.97
N VAL A 88 10.46 -6.02 3.15
CA VAL A 88 9.21 -6.74 3.36
C VAL A 88 9.29 -7.43 4.71
N GLN A 89 8.28 -7.23 5.53
CA GLN A 89 8.18 -7.87 6.84
C GLN A 89 6.88 -8.67 6.92
N VAL A 90 7.00 -9.92 7.35
CA VAL A 90 5.85 -10.78 7.66
C VAL A 90 5.54 -10.64 9.13
N PHE A 91 4.31 -10.24 9.41
CA PHE A 91 3.81 -10.00 10.76
C PHE A 91 2.74 -11.03 11.11
N ALA A 92 2.93 -11.76 12.19
CA ALA A 92 1.97 -12.71 12.71
C ALA A 92 2.05 -12.78 14.25
N ASP A 93 0.93 -13.01 14.90
CA ASP A 93 0.81 -13.14 16.36
C ASP A 93 1.49 -12.00 17.14
N GLY A 94 1.37 -10.76 16.62
CA GLY A 94 1.94 -9.58 17.25
C GLY A 94 3.44 -9.43 17.09
N LYS A 95 4.09 -10.19 16.19
CA LYS A 95 5.55 -10.20 15.99
C LYS A 95 5.92 -10.16 14.52
N VAL A 96 7.07 -9.55 14.22
CA VAL A 96 7.73 -9.72 12.92
C VAL A 96 8.40 -11.10 12.91
N ILE A 97 7.89 -12.01 12.08
CA ILE A 97 8.39 -13.38 12.00
C ILE A 97 9.42 -13.56 10.87
N LYS A 98 9.42 -12.68 9.89
CA LYS A 98 10.39 -12.72 8.79
C LYS A 98 10.60 -11.33 8.21
N THR A 99 11.83 -11.05 7.78
CA THR A 99 12.21 -9.83 7.06
C THR A 99 12.98 -10.22 5.81
N GLY A 100 12.71 -9.56 4.69
CA GLY A 100 13.38 -9.77 3.41
C GLY A 100 13.18 -8.60 2.46
N ASP A 101 13.49 -8.84 1.21
CA ASP A 101 13.36 -7.93 0.08
C ASP A 101 12.12 -8.26 -0.79
N ALA A 102 12.07 -7.71 -1.99
CA ALA A 102 10.99 -7.97 -2.96
C ALA A 102 10.78 -9.47 -3.26
N LYS A 103 11.85 -10.30 -3.21
CA LYS A 103 11.74 -11.75 -3.42
C LYS A 103 10.90 -12.43 -2.34
N LEU A 104 10.90 -11.87 -1.12
CA LEU A 104 10.02 -12.35 -0.06
C LEU A 104 8.55 -12.09 -0.42
N ALA A 105 8.23 -10.93 -0.99
CA ALA A 105 6.88 -10.63 -1.47
C ALA A 105 6.41 -11.61 -2.55
N ASP A 106 7.26 -11.88 -3.54
CA ASP A 106 6.97 -12.85 -4.61
C ASP A 106 6.72 -14.25 -4.05
N LYS A 107 7.53 -14.66 -3.08
CA LYS A 107 7.37 -15.95 -2.42
C LYS A 107 6.07 -16.04 -1.62
N LEU A 108 5.72 -14.99 -0.86
CA LEU A 108 4.46 -14.93 -0.11
C LEU A 108 3.24 -15.02 -1.02
N GLU A 109 3.30 -14.42 -2.20
CA GLU A 109 2.20 -14.51 -3.16
C GLU A 109 2.10 -15.89 -3.81
N ALA A 110 3.22 -16.52 -4.11
CA ALA A 110 3.25 -17.84 -4.74
C ALA A 110 2.89 -18.99 -3.79
N GLU A 111 3.36 -18.92 -2.54
CA GLU A 111 3.29 -20.04 -1.57
C GLU A 111 2.34 -19.75 -0.38
N GLY A 112 1.80 -18.53 -0.28
CA GLY A 112 1.00 -18.09 0.87
C GLY A 112 1.85 -17.77 2.11
N TYR A 113 1.20 -17.61 3.26
CA TYR A 113 1.85 -17.20 4.51
C TYR A 113 2.21 -18.37 5.43
N GLU A 114 1.56 -19.53 5.27
CA GLU A 114 1.69 -20.67 6.19
C GLU A 114 3.14 -21.18 6.36
N TRP A 115 3.93 -21.18 5.29
CA TRP A 115 5.32 -21.62 5.36
C TRP A 115 6.17 -20.68 6.23
N ALA A 116 5.88 -19.37 6.21
CA ALA A 116 6.60 -18.40 7.04
C ALA A 116 6.25 -18.56 8.52
N ILE A 117 5.00 -18.87 8.85
CA ILE A 117 4.50 -19.11 10.20
C ILE A 117 5.10 -20.41 10.77
N LYS A 118 5.08 -21.49 9.98
CA LYS A 118 5.59 -22.82 10.41
C LYS A 118 7.10 -22.84 10.70
N GLN A 119 7.88 -21.93 10.14
CA GLN A 119 9.33 -21.84 10.41
C GLN A 119 9.68 -21.12 11.72
N THR A 120 8.70 -20.55 12.39
CA THR A 120 8.90 -19.74 13.60
C THR A 120 8.32 -20.43 14.85
N ALA A 121 7.61 -21.53 14.69
CA ALA A 121 7.14 -22.43 15.75
C ALA A 121 8.19 -23.51 16.00
#